data_01ba552ff7192e757386930e332467a8
#
_entry.id   01ba552ff7192e757386930e332467a8
#
_cell.length_a   1.000
_cell.length_b   1.000
_cell.length_c   1.000
_cell.angle_alpha   90.00
_cell.angle_beta   90.00
_cell.angle_gamma   90.00
#
_symmetry.space_group_name_H-M   'P 1'
#
loop_
_entity.id
_entity.type
_entity.pdbx_description
1 polymer ?
#
loop_
_entity_poly.entity_id
_entity_poly.type
_entity_poly.pdbx_seq_one_letter_code
_entity_poly.pdbx_strand_id
1 'polypeptide(L)'
;MLDCGAIAKGYAVDQVARMLDSKGVKNYMVEIGGEIVTKGVNPNKEPWHIGVVKPVDDSLYVNNELQTRLALKDVAMATSGNYRNYYYKDGKKYAHTIDPKTGYPIQHNILSATVLAPTCAQADAYATAFMVLGIDKAKQILSRHKEMKAYLIYNDDKGDYSVWFSPELEKNIIKE
;
A
#
# COMPACT_ATOMS: atom_id res chain seq x y z
N MET A 1 -23.77 8.78 -1.06
CA MET A 1 -22.79 9.37 -2.03
C MET A 1 -21.80 8.28 -2.41
N LEU A 2 -21.47 8.14 -3.69
CA LEU A 2 -20.43 7.23 -4.15
C LEU A 2 -19.08 7.97 -4.09
N ASP A 3 -18.05 7.35 -3.50
CA ASP A 3 -16.70 7.87 -3.41
C ASP A 3 -15.73 6.89 -4.08
N CYS A 4 -14.84 7.38 -4.94
CA CYS A 4 -13.85 6.58 -5.66
C CYS A 4 -12.42 6.77 -5.09
N GLY A 5 -12.25 7.41 -3.94
CA GLY A 5 -10.95 7.74 -3.35
C GLY A 5 -10.03 6.53 -3.14
N ALA A 6 -10.63 5.35 -2.91
CA ALA A 6 -9.89 4.11 -2.68
C ALA A 6 -9.36 3.42 -3.95
N ILE A 7 -9.68 3.92 -5.15
CA ILE A 7 -9.25 3.28 -6.43
C ILE A 7 -8.80 4.28 -7.49
N ALA A 8 -9.06 5.57 -7.28
CA ALA A 8 -8.90 6.57 -8.32
C ALA A 8 -7.45 6.78 -8.73
N LYS A 9 -6.53 6.82 -7.77
CA LYS A 9 -5.11 6.98 -8.04
C LYS A 9 -4.54 5.75 -8.73
N GLY A 10 -4.82 4.56 -8.19
CA GLY A 10 -4.41 3.30 -8.81
C GLY A 10 -4.94 3.15 -10.24
N TYR A 11 -6.19 3.52 -10.48
CA TYR A 11 -6.76 3.53 -11.84
C TYR A 11 -6.04 4.51 -12.76
N ALA A 12 -5.70 5.71 -12.29
CA ALA A 12 -4.96 6.69 -13.08
C ALA A 12 -3.57 6.16 -13.50
N VAL A 13 -2.85 5.52 -12.56
CA VAL A 13 -1.56 4.86 -12.86
C VAL A 13 -1.72 3.78 -13.93
N ASP A 14 -2.76 2.93 -13.81
CA ASP A 14 -3.06 1.89 -14.80
C ASP A 14 -3.36 2.48 -16.21
N GLN A 15 -4.03 3.65 -16.31
CA GLN A 15 -4.28 4.30 -17.59
C GLN A 15 -2.98 4.77 -18.26
N VAL A 16 -2.07 5.37 -17.47
CA VAL A 16 -0.75 5.78 -17.99
C VAL A 16 0.07 4.57 -18.42
N ALA A 17 0.07 3.50 -17.60
CA ALA A 17 0.76 2.26 -17.94
C ALA A 17 0.26 1.66 -19.27
N ARG A 18 -1.07 1.58 -19.46
CA ARG A 18 -1.68 1.13 -20.74
C ARG A 18 -1.30 2.01 -21.94
N MET A 19 -1.24 3.32 -21.73
CA MET A 19 -0.77 4.24 -22.79
C MET A 19 0.68 3.96 -23.18
N LEU A 20 1.57 3.74 -22.22
CA LEU A 20 2.97 3.38 -22.49
C LEU A 20 3.07 2.04 -23.21
N ASP A 21 2.26 1.05 -22.79
CA ASP A 21 2.17 -0.25 -23.46
C ASP A 21 1.74 -0.13 -24.92
N SER A 22 0.72 0.70 -25.20
CA SER A 22 0.22 0.93 -26.55
C SER A 22 1.27 1.60 -27.47
N LYS A 23 2.23 2.31 -26.88
CA LYS A 23 3.39 2.90 -27.57
C LYS A 23 4.59 1.97 -27.66
N GLY A 24 4.47 0.72 -27.18
CA GLY A 24 5.53 -0.28 -27.25
C GLY A 24 6.66 -0.09 -26.23
N VAL A 25 6.48 0.77 -25.22
CA VAL A 25 7.47 0.95 -24.15
C VAL A 25 7.55 -0.34 -23.32
N LYS A 26 8.77 -0.88 -23.16
CA LYS A 26 8.98 -2.18 -22.49
C LYS A 26 9.43 -2.07 -21.04
N ASN A 27 10.06 -0.97 -20.67
CA ASN A 27 10.61 -0.75 -19.34
C ASN A 27 10.14 0.61 -18.83
N TYR A 28 9.37 0.63 -17.77
CA TYR A 28 8.89 1.85 -17.13
C TYR A 28 8.47 1.63 -15.68
N MET A 29 8.49 2.69 -14.93
CA MET A 29 7.80 2.84 -13.66
C MET A 29 6.91 4.08 -13.75
N VAL A 30 5.65 3.93 -13.41
CA VAL A 30 4.69 5.03 -13.29
C VAL A 30 4.30 5.16 -11.83
N GLU A 31 4.38 6.37 -11.32
CA GLU A 31 3.96 6.70 -9.95
C GLU A 31 3.04 7.91 -9.96
N ILE A 32 1.92 7.83 -9.24
CA ILE A 32 1.02 8.96 -8.97
C ILE A 32 0.61 8.90 -7.50
N GLY A 33 1.16 9.80 -6.68
CA GLY A 33 0.79 9.96 -5.28
C GLY A 33 1.07 8.73 -4.39
N GLY A 34 2.08 7.93 -4.75
CA GLY A 34 2.49 6.73 -4.03
C GLY A 34 1.95 5.42 -4.61
N GLU A 35 1.00 5.46 -5.52
CA GLU A 35 0.53 4.31 -6.29
C GLU A 35 1.43 4.09 -7.49
N ILE A 36 1.88 2.83 -7.70
CA ILE A 36 2.98 2.50 -8.62
C ILE A 36 2.60 1.33 -9.51
N VAL A 37 2.99 1.42 -10.79
CA VAL A 37 3.11 0.27 -11.69
C VAL A 37 4.54 0.17 -12.17
N THR A 38 5.09 -1.04 -12.10
CA THR A 38 6.41 -1.34 -12.66
C THR A 38 6.28 -2.31 -13.83
N LYS A 39 7.05 -2.07 -14.89
CA LYS A 39 7.22 -2.98 -16.02
C LYS A 39 8.68 -3.11 -16.42
N GLY A 40 9.07 -4.36 -16.75
CA GLY A 40 10.43 -4.67 -17.18
C GLY A 40 11.47 -4.37 -16.09
N VAL A 41 12.54 -3.67 -16.45
CA VAL A 41 13.69 -3.42 -15.60
C VAL A 41 14.04 -1.94 -15.56
N ASN A 42 14.76 -1.53 -14.52
CA ASN A 42 15.31 -0.19 -14.37
C ASN A 42 16.49 0.06 -15.34
N PRO A 43 17.07 1.27 -15.42
CA PRO A 43 18.23 1.56 -16.30
C PRO A 43 19.45 0.68 -16.06
N ASN A 44 19.60 0.12 -14.84
CA ASN A 44 20.70 -0.79 -14.48
C ASN A 44 20.40 -2.25 -14.86
N LYS A 45 19.27 -2.52 -15.57
CA LYS A 45 18.79 -3.87 -15.97
C LYS A 45 18.39 -4.75 -14.76
N GLU A 46 18.02 -4.14 -13.65
CA GLU A 46 17.54 -4.78 -12.43
C GLU A 46 16.04 -4.54 -12.23
N PRO A 47 15.35 -5.29 -11.33
CA PRO A 47 14.01 -4.93 -10.87
C PRO A 47 13.97 -3.49 -10.33
N TRP A 48 12.81 -2.87 -10.36
CA TRP A 48 12.59 -1.55 -9.76
C TRP A 48 12.63 -1.65 -8.24
N HIS A 49 13.43 -0.81 -7.59
CA HIS A 49 13.55 -0.78 -6.13
C HIS A 49 12.64 0.29 -5.55
N ILE A 50 11.63 -0.13 -4.80
CA ILE A 50 10.63 0.74 -4.21
C ILE A 50 10.71 0.67 -2.69
N GLY A 51 10.77 1.83 -2.04
CA GLY A 51 10.78 1.94 -0.58
C GLY A 51 9.38 1.82 0.01
N VAL A 52 9.26 1.04 1.08
CA VAL A 52 8.11 1.07 2.00
C VAL A 52 8.49 1.95 3.17
N VAL A 53 7.77 3.05 3.37
CA VAL A 53 8.07 4.04 4.41
C VAL A 53 7.55 3.56 5.76
N LYS A 54 8.31 3.81 6.81
CA LYS A 54 7.93 3.54 8.18
C LYS A 54 6.78 4.47 8.60
N PRO A 55 5.70 3.96 9.19
CA PRO A 55 4.58 4.78 9.64
C PRO A 55 4.91 5.48 10.96
N VAL A 56 5.74 6.50 10.91
CA VAL A 56 6.02 7.37 12.05
C VAL A 56 5.02 8.53 12.09
N ASP A 57 4.64 8.98 13.29
CA ASP A 57 3.81 10.16 13.50
C ASP A 57 4.60 11.41 13.16
N ASP A 58 4.65 11.76 11.88
CA ASP A 58 5.32 12.93 11.36
C ASP A 58 4.36 13.75 10.49
N SER A 59 3.66 14.68 11.12
CA SER A 59 2.74 15.60 10.44
C SER A 59 3.44 16.59 9.51
N LEU A 60 4.76 16.73 9.61
CA LEU A 60 5.57 17.67 8.82
C LEU A 60 6.23 17.02 7.60
N TYR A 61 6.04 15.72 7.38
CA TYR A 61 6.64 14.96 6.25
C TYR A 61 8.18 15.03 6.18
N VAL A 62 8.86 15.23 7.31
CA VAL A 62 10.30 15.42 7.38
C VAL A 62 11.06 14.09 7.42
N ASN A 63 10.48 13.07 8.07
CA ASN A 63 11.12 11.76 8.24
C ASN A 63 10.53 10.72 7.26
N ASN A 64 11.25 10.43 6.17
CA ASN A 64 10.97 9.33 5.25
C ASN A 64 11.87 8.12 5.55
N GLU A 65 11.94 7.71 6.83
CA GLU A 65 12.69 6.52 7.19
C GLU A 65 12.08 5.29 6.49
N LEU A 66 12.91 4.53 5.80
CA LEU A 66 12.46 3.32 5.12
C LEU A 66 12.31 2.18 6.13
N GLN A 67 11.17 1.50 6.07
CA GLN A 67 10.94 0.25 6.77
C GLN A 67 11.62 -0.91 6.06
N THR A 68 11.50 -0.93 4.73
CA THR A 68 12.10 -1.95 3.86
C THR A 68 12.13 -1.47 2.42
N ARG A 69 12.84 -2.20 1.55
CA ARG A 69 12.84 -2.00 0.11
C ARG A 69 12.35 -3.25 -0.59
N LEU A 70 11.56 -3.07 -1.64
CA LEU A 70 11.01 -4.14 -2.47
C LEU A 70 11.59 -4.08 -3.87
N ALA A 71 12.05 -5.22 -4.38
CA ALA A 71 12.44 -5.40 -5.78
C ALA A 71 11.21 -5.83 -6.59
N LEU A 72 10.71 -4.93 -7.44
CA LEU A 72 9.45 -5.10 -8.17
C LEU A 72 9.70 -5.19 -9.67
N LYS A 73 8.98 -6.11 -10.33
CA LYS A 73 8.99 -6.27 -11.78
C LYS A 73 7.63 -6.76 -12.24
N ASP A 74 7.05 -6.10 -13.26
CA ASP A 74 5.78 -6.48 -13.88
C ASP A 74 4.64 -6.62 -12.85
N VAL A 75 4.55 -5.68 -11.91
CA VAL A 75 3.57 -5.68 -10.82
C VAL A 75 3.22 -4.26 -10.41
N ALA A 76 2.01 -4.09 -9.91
CA ALA A 76 1.54 -2.86 -9.30
C ALA A 76 1.69 -2.89 -7.77
N MET A 77 1.84 -1.72 -7.17
CA MET A 77 1.92 -1.52 -5.72
C MET A 77 1.14 -0.28 -5.32
N ALA A 78 0.44 -0.37 -4.20
CA ALA A 78 -0.16 0.79 -3.54
C ALA A 78 -0.01 0.68 -2.02
N THR A 79 0.02 1.82 -1.35
CA THR A 79 0.13 1.88 0.11
C THR A 79 -0.90 2.82 0.70
N SER A 80 -1.74 2.29 1.59
CA SER A 80 -2.64 3.06 2.44
C SER A 80 -2.11 3.11 3.88
N GLY A 81 -2.26 4.26 4.54
CA GLY A 81 -1.80 4.42 5.92
C GLY A 81 -2.54 5.52 6.67
N ASN A 82 -2.68 5.32 7.98
CA ASN A 82 -3.37 6.25 8.89
C ASN A 82 -2.41 7.15 9.68
N TYR A 83 -1.10 7.07 9.40
CA TYR A 83 -0.10 7.79 10.17
C TYR A 83 0.13 9.22 9.70
N ARG A 84 -0.27 9.57 8.46
CA ARG A 84 -0.10 10.91 7.89
C ARG A 84 -1.36 11.76 7.97
N ASN A 85 -2.55 11.14 7.90
CA ASN A 85 -3.83 11.82 7.85
C ASN A 85 -4.68 11.42 9.06
N TYR A 86 -4.56 12.18 10.14
CA TYR A 86 -5.34 11.99 11.37
C TYR A 86 -5.67 13.35 11.99
N TYR A 87 -6.66 13.37 12.87
CA TYR A 87 -6.96 14.53 13.72
C TYR A 87 -7.15 14.10 15.17
N TYR A 88 -6.88 15.01 16.08
CA TYR A 88 -7.16 14.81 17.50
C TYR A 88 -8.48 15.49 17.85
N LYS A 89 -9.35 14.80 18.58
CA LYS A 89 -10.55 15.32 19.20
C LYS A 89 -10.68 14.75 20.61
N ASP A 90 -10.83 15.62 21.59
CA ASP A 90 -10.95 15.25 23.01
C ASP A 90 -9.80 14.32 23.50
N GLY A 91 -8.57 14.59 23.05
CA GLY A 91 -7.38 13.79 23.37
C GLY A 91 -7.27 12.43 22.69
N LYS A 92 -8.24 12.06 21.83
CA LYS A 92 -8.22 10.82 21.04
C LYS A 92 -7.81 11.09 19.61
N LYS A 93 -6.95 10.21 19.06
CA LYS A 93 -6.52 10.21 17.66
C LYS A 93 -7.57 9.52 16.81
N TYR A 94 -8.02 10.18 15.75
CA TYR A 94 -8.97 9.64 14.78
C TYR A 94 -8.32 9.53 13.41
N ALA A 95 -8.36 8.33 12.84
CA ALA A 95 -7.94 8.09 11.47
C ALA A 95 -8.90 8.77 10.48
N HIS A 96 -8.40 9.18 9.31
CA HIS A 96 -9.25 9.72 8.24
C HIS A 96 -10.06 8.64 7.53
N THR A 97 -9.67 7.38 7.65
CA THR A 97 -10.36 6.24 7.04
C THR A 97 -11.65 5.94 7.81
N ILE A 98 -12.77 5.95 7.08
CA ILE A 98 -14.11 5.71 7.63
C ILE A 98 -14.55 4.28 7.32
N ASP A 99 -15.11 3.59 8.31
CA ASP A 99 -15.80 2.33 8.08
C ASP A 99 -17.13 2.60 7.36
N PRO A 100 -17.32 2.11 6.13
CA PRO A 100 -18.53 2.37 5.35
C PRO A 100 -19.79 1.76 5.94
N LYS A 101 -19.67 0.82 6.88
CA LYS A 101 -20.83 0.21 7.56
C LYS A 101 -21.31 1.02 8.74
N THR A 102 -20.40 1.61 9.48
CA THR A 102 -20.74 2.37 10.70
C THR A 102 -20.80 3.88 10.45
N GLY A 103 -20.09 4.38 9.43
CA GLY A 103 -19.90 5.80 9.13
C GLY A 103 -18.94 6.51 10.09
N TYR A 104 -18.24 5.78 10.95
CA TYR A 104 -17.28 6.33 11.92
C TYR A 104 -15.83 5.98 11.53
N PRO A 105 -14.84 6.77 12.00
CA PRO A 105 -13.44 6.44 11.86
C PRO A 105 -13.12 5.04 12.39
N ILE A 106 -12.33 4.28 11.64
CA ILE A 106 -11.89 2.95 12.05
C ILE A 106 -10.99 3.02 13.29
N GLN A 107 -11.05 1.98 14.12
CA GLN A 107 -10.21 1.80 15.31
C GLN A 107 -9.41 0.48 15.20
N HIS A 108 -8.91 0.14 14.02
CA HIS A 108 -8.08 -1.03 13.82
C HIS A 108 -6.61 -0.72 14.07
N ASN A 109 -5.86 -1.78 14.34
CA ASN A 109 -4.45 -1.71 14.69
C ASN A 109 -3.50 -1.57 13.48
N ILE A 110 -4.00 -1.65 12.22
CA ILE A 110 -3.14 -1.47 11.04
C ILE A 110 -2.76 0.01 10.90
N LEU A 111 -1.47 0.27 10.83
CA LEU A 111 -0.86 1.58 10.64
C LEU A 111 -0.60 1.85 9.16
N SER A 112 -0.16 0.83 8.42
CA SER A 112 0.12 0.90 6.99
C SER A 112 -0.12 -0.45 6.32
N ALA A 113 -0.73 -0.41 5.13
CA ALA A 113 -0.96 -1.57 4.29
C ALA A 113 -0.40 -1.30 2.89
N THR A 114 0.70 -1.97 2.55
CA THR A 114 1.26 -2.00 1.20
C THR A 114 0.79 -3.27 0.52
N VAL A 115 0.16 -3.15 -0.65
CA VAL A 115 -0.37 -4.27 -1.42
C VAL A 115 0.26 -4.30 -2.80
N LEU A 116 0.67 -5.50 -3.23
CA LEU A 116 1.07 -5.82 -4.59
C LEU A 116 -0.06 -6.59 -5.27
N ALA A 117 -0.41 -6.19 -6.48
CA ALA A 117 -1.49 -6.81 -7.25
C ALA A 117 -1.21 -6.72 -8.77
N PRO A 118 -1.96 -7.46 -9.61
CA PRO A 118 -1.84 -7.39 -11.07
C PRO A 118 -2.13 -6.00 -11.65
N THR A 119 -3.02 -5.21 -11.03
CA THR A 119 -3.33 -3.84 -11.43
C THR A 119 -3.19 -2.89 -10.24
N CYS A 120 -2.88 -1.64 -10.53
CA CYS A 120 -2.72 -0.63 -9.49
C CYS A 120 -4.05 -0.26 -8.84
N ALA A 121 -5.15 -0.25 -9.61
CA ALA A 121 -6.49 -0.06 -9.06
C ALA A 121 -6.86 -1.14 -8.03
N GLN A 122 -6.48 -2.41 -8.26
CA GLN A 122 -6.66 -3.49 -7.28
C GLN A 122 -5.78 -3.28 -6.05
N ALA A 123 -4.49 -2.95 -6.24
CA ALA A 123 -3.58 -2.70 -5.14
C ALA A 123 -4.10 -1.56 -4.24
N ASP A 124 -4.54 -0.44 -4.81
CA ASP A 124 -5.10 0.73 -4.12
C ASP A 124 -6.38 0.36 -3.33
N ALA A 125 -7.33 -0.32 -4.00
CA ALA A 125 -8.57 -0.77 -3.39
C ALA A 125 -8.33 -1.70 -2.19
N TYR A 126 -7.46 -2.70 -2.33
CA TYR A 126 -7.19 -3.66 -1.25
C TYR A 126 -6.33 -3.06 -0.14
N ALA A 127 -5.40 -2.16 -0.44
CA ALA A 127 -4.66 -1.43 0.58
C ALA A 127 -5.61 -0.65 1.50
N THR A 128 -6.55 0.11 0.91
CA THR A 128 -7.59 0.82 1.67
C THR A 128 -8.55 -0.13 2.40
N ALA A 129 -8.98 -1.22 1.74
CA ALA A 129 -9.86 -2.21 2.36
C ALA A 129 -9.22 -2.88 3.58
N PHE A 130 -7.92 -3.20 3.53
CA PHE A 130 -7.21 -3.80 4.66
C PHE A 130 -7.11 -2.85 5.86
N MET A 131 -6.95 -1.54 5.61
CA MET A 131 -7.04 -0.53 6.67
C MET A 131 -8.39 -0.57 7.38
N VAL A 132 -9.49 -0.79 6.64
CA VAL A 132 -10.86 -0.87 7.20
C VAL A 132 -11.14 -2.20 7.89
N LEU A 133 -10.64 -3.31 7.33
CA LEU A 133 -10.99 -4.66 7.77
C LEU A 133 -10.15 -5.20 8.93
N GLY A 134 -8.95 -4.65 9.13
CA GLY A 134 -7.99 -5.13 10.11
C GLY A 134 -7.19 -6.36 9.65
N ILE A 135 -6.18 -6.72 10.45
CA ILE A 135 -5.12 -7.66 10.03
C ILE A 135 -5.64 -9.09 9.79
N ASP A 136 -6.57 -9.58 10.61
CA ASP A 136 -7.03 -10.98 10.49
C ASP A 136 -7.83 -11.20 9.21
N LYS A 137 -8.73 -10.26 8.87
CA LYS A 137 -9.48 -10.31 7.62
C LYS A 137 -8.58 -10.09 6.40
N ALA A 138 -7.57 -9.21 6.51
CA ALA A 138 -6.58 -9.03 5.46
C ALA A 138 -5.84 -10.35 5.16
N LYS A 139 -5.35 -11.05 6.19
CA LYS A 139 -4.71 -12.37 6.04
C LYS A 139 -5.66 -13.40 5.42
N GLN A 140 -6.93 -13.43 5.85
CA GLN A 140 -7.93 -14.34 5.28
C GLN A 140 -8.20 -14.07 3.79
N ILE A 141 -8.28 -12.82 3.37
CA ILE A 141 -8.43 -12.44 1.97
C ILE A 141 -7.20 -12.86 1.18
N LEU A 142 -6.01 -12.52 1.63
CA LEU A 142 -4.74 -12.87 0.98
C LEU A 142 -4.53 -14.38 0.86
N SER A 143 -5.03 -15.18 1.79
CA SER A 143 -4.97 -16.64 1.68
C SER A 143 -5.76 -17.20 0.49
N ARG A 144 -6.79 -16.49 0.02
CA ARG A 144 -7.67 -16.87 -1.11
C ARG A 144 -7.24 -16.21 -2.44
N HIS A 145 -6.48 -15.14 -2.39
CA HIS A 145 -6.04 -14.32 -3.53
C HIS A 145 -4.53 -14.39 -3.68
N LYS A 146 -4.04 -15.50 -4.23
CA LYS A 146 -2.60 -15.80 -4.36
C LYS A 146 -1.86 -14.89 -5.34
N GLU A 147 -2.59 -14.21 -6.21
CA GLU A 147 -2.08 -13.18 -7.12
C GLU A 147 -1.68 -11.90 -6.40
N MET A 148 -2.19 -11.69 -5.18
CA MET A 148 -1.85 -10.54 -4.35
C MET A 148 -0.85 -10.89 -3.27
N LYS A 149 -0.06 -9.88 -2.86
CA LYS A 149 0.85 -9.94 -1.72
C LYS A 149 0.68 -8.67 -0.91
N ALA A 150 0.96 -8.73 0.39
CA ALA A 150 0.91 -7.54 1.22
C ALA A 150 2.06 -7.50 2.24
N TYR A 151 2.43 -6.26 2.59
CA TYR A 151 3.29 -5.90 3.72
C TYR A 151 2.48 -5.01 4.65
N LEU A 152 2.16 -5.51 5.84
CA LEU A 152 1.28 -4.85 6.81
C LEU A 152 2.10 -4.45 8.03
N ILE A 153 1.97 -3.19 8.41
CA ILE A 153 2.56 -2.65 9.63
C ILE A 153 1.41 -2.33 10.57
N TYR A 154 1.49 -2.83 11.81
CA TYR A 154 0.39 -2.73 12.75
C TYR A 154 0.89 -2.71 14.21
N ASN A 155 0.03 -2.28 15.13
CA ASN A 155 0.24 -2.50 16.55
C ASN A 155 -0.34 -3.86 16.94
N ASP A 156 0.44 -4.66 17.65
CA ASP A 156 -0.02 -5.94 18.19
C ASP A 156 -0.95 -5.75 19.41
N ASP A 157 -1.37 -6.85 20.05
CA ASP A 157 -2.29 -6.81 21.20
C ASP A 157 -1.70 -6.12 22.44
N LYS A 158 -0.37 -5.94 22.48
CA LYS A 158 0.34 -5.20 23.53
C LYS A 158 0.51 -3.73 23.19
N GLY A 159 0.16 -3.33 21.95
CA GLY A 159 0.37 -2.01 21.39
C GLY A 159 1.76 -1.81 20.79
N ASP A 160 2.58 -2.87 20.70
CA ASP A 160 3.91 -2.82 20.14
C ASP A 160 3.86 -2.84 18.61
N TYR A 161 4.85 -2.16 18.00
CA TYR A 161 5.00 -2.09 16.55
C TYR A 161 5.40 -3.46 15.99
N SER A 162 4.60 -3.97 15.07
CA SER A 162 4.79 -5.28 14.47
C SER A 162 4.61 -5.25 12.96
N VAL A 163 5.25 -6.19 12.28
CA VAL A 163 5.19 -6.35 10.83
C VAL A 163 4.72 -7.74 10.47
N TRP A 164 3.83 -7.83 9.51
CA TRP A 164 3.46 -9.07 8.86
C TRP A 164 3.51 -8.89 7.33
N PHE A 165 4.00 -9.88 6.63
CA PHE A 165 3.96 -9.91 5.17
C PHE A 165 3.58 -11.29 4.63
N SER A 166 3.00 -11.30 3.43
CA SER A 166 2.70 -12.56 2.73
C SER A 166 3.98 -13.36 2.50
N PRO A 167 3.99 -14.69 2.74
CA PRO A 167 5.20 -15.51 2.54
C PRO A 167 5.80 -15.35 1.14
N GLU A 168 4.97 -15.20 0.12
CA GLU A 168 5.38 -15.02 -1.27
C GLU A 168 6.05 -13.65 -1.53
N LEU A 169 5.91 -12.69 -0.61
CA LEU A 169 6.56 -11.38 -0.71
C LEU A 169 8.03 -11.44 -0.31
N GLU A 170 8.45 -12.41 0.50
CA GLU A 170 9.82 -12.49 1.02
C GLU A 170 10.89 -12.39 -0.07
N LYS A 171 10.64 -13.02 -1.21
CA LYS A 171 11.54 -12.97 -2.38
C LYS A 171 11.68 -11.58 -3.03
N ASN A 172 10.76 -10.68 -2.73
CA ASN A 172 10.79 -9.30 -3.23
C ASN A 172 11.48 -8.34 -2.22
N ILE A 173 11.68 -8.75 -0.97
CA ILE A 173 12.33 -7.94 0.06
C ILE A 173 13.83 -7.92 -0.18
N ILE A 174 14.40 -6.73 -0.33
CA ILE A 174 15.84 -6.54 -0.45
C ILE A 174 16.41 -6.61 0.97
N LYS A 175 17.22 -7.64 1.22
CA LYS A 175 17.99 -7.80 2.47
C LYS A 175 19.22 -6.92 2.37
N GLU A 176 19.41 -6.04 3.36
CA GLU A 176 20.62 -5.22 3.51
C GLU A 176 21.78 -6.07 4.05
#